data_7639fac9a0bb4496fda280b271d0e3ae
#
_entry.id   7639fac9a0bb4496fda280b271d0e3ae
#
_cell.length_a   1.000
_cell.length_b   1.000
_cell.length_c   1.000
_cell.angle_alpha   90.00
_cell.angle_beta   90.00
_cell.angle_gamma   90.00
#
_symmetry.space_group_name_H-M   'P 1'
#
loop_
_entity.id
_entity.type
_entity.pdbx_description
1 polymer ?
#
loop_
_entity_poly.entity_id
_entity_poly.type
_entity_poly.pdbx_seq_one_letter_code
_entity_poly.pdbx_strand_id
1 'polypeptide(L)'
;MEEKNCEILFEYLRDIIYDSENAKLDLECLDESFHKLGMGLQYLDKAMKEMKHYSAEISKGNLSIEAPGRDNFLCENLKNIHANLNHLTWQAKQVAKGDYSQSVSYMGEFSEAFNIMTKQLKEREEELEEEAYRDKLTGIGNRHLFHERAETMLATGEKIVFCYCDLDHLKYVNDHFGHQEGDRYLLHFVETVKANIRPGDLFVRLGGDEFCVVLFNCSQETMQEKFRNIHEAFRREGAGDYPKSFSYGIIELPERHDIVSTDEILQRADEVMYEYKRKHKEKYLKQLEK
;
A
#
# COMPACT_ATOMS: atom_id res chain seq x y z
N MET A 1 49.86 -48.79 -31.88
CA MET A 1 48.43 -48.36 -32.09
C MET A 1 47.77 -47.91 -30.81
N GLU A 2 47.75 -48.68 -29.73
CA GLU A 2 47.11 -48.26 -28.45
C GLU A 2 47.67 -46.97 -27.88
N GLU A 3 49.02 -46.83 -27.88
CA GLU A 3 49.68 -45.61 -27.37
C GLU A 3 49.27 -44.34 -28.12
N LYS A 4 49.07 -44.42 -29.44
CA LYS A 4 48.58 -43.31 -30.26
C LYS A 4 47.16 -42.93 -29.95
N ASN A 5 46.24 -43.90 -29.73
CA ASN A 5 44.86 -43.64 -29.34
C ASN A 5 44.79 -42.97 -27.96
N CYS A 6 45.62 -43.44 -27.01
CA CYS A 6 45.71 -42.83 -25.69
C CYS A 6 46.19 -41.35 -25.75
N GLU A 7 47.15 -41.06 -26.60
CA GLU A 7 47.68 -39.70 -26.78
C GLU A 7 46.60 -38.76 -27.38
N ILE A 8 45.92 -39.17 -28.44
CA ILE A 8 44.81 -38.42 -29.06
C ILE A 8 43.72 -38.11 -28.03
N LEU A 9 43.27 -39.12 -27.25
CA LEU A 9 42.23 -38.94 -26.23
C LEU A 9 42.70 -38.07 -25.07
N PHE A 10 43.97 -38.18 -24.67
CA PHE A 10 44.55 -37.35 -23.63
C PHE A 10 44.66 -35.89 -24.08
N GLU A 11 45.12 -35.63 -25.30
CA GLU A 11 45.12 -34.27 -25.86
C GLU A 11 43.73 -33.68 -25.95
N TYR A 12 42.76 -34.43 -26.44
CA TYR A 12 41.39 -33.99 -26.48
C TYR A 12 40.80 -33.69 -25.07
N LEU A 13 41.08 -34.55 -24.08
CA LEU A 13 40.66 -34.30 -22.69
C LEU A 13 41.32 -33.04 -22.12
N ARG A 14 42.61 -32.82 -22.40
CA ARG A 14 43.35 -31.62 -22.04
C ARG A 14 42.69 -30.38 -22.65
N ASP A 15 42.33 -30.46 -23.94
CA ASP A 15 41.71 -29.34 -24.65
C ASP A 15 40.31 -29.04 -24.14
N ILE A 16 39.51 -30.07 -23.77
CA ILE A 16 38.21 -29.89 -23.09
C ILE A 16 38.37 -29.02 -21.84
N ILE A 17 39.44 -29.22 -21.06
CA ILE A 17 39.68 -28.53 -19.79
C ILE A 17 40.26 -27.12 -20.01
N TYR A 18 41.25 -26.99 -20.86
CA TYR A 18 42.05 -25.77 -20.96
C TYR A 18 41.74 -24.89 -22.18
N ASP A 19 41.19 -25.46 -23.26
CA ASP A 19 40.86 -24.79 -24.51
C ASP A 19 39.55 -25.33 -25.13
N SER A 20 38.49 -25.36 -24.35
CA SER A 20 37.24 -26.01 -24.70
C SER A 20 36.60 -25.49 -26.00
N GLU A 21 36.91 -24.26 -26.44
CA GLU A 21 36.36 -23.71 -27.69
C GLU A 21 36.94 -24.40 -28.91
N ASN A 22 38.22 -24.80 -28.86
CA ASN A 22 38.96 -25.46 -29.95
C ASN A 22 38.98 -26.97 -29.82
N ALA A 23 38.54 -27.54 -28.71
CA ALA A 23 38.51 -28.97 -28.48
C ALA A 23 37.68 -29.68 -29.55
N LYS A 24 38.29 -30.59 -30.30
CA LYS A 24 37.67 -31.38 -31.35
C LYS A 24 38.28 -32.77 -31.38
N LEU A 25 37.47 -33.79 -31.48
CA LEU A 25 37.88 -35.19 -31.63
C LEU A 25 37.18 -35.77 -32.87
N ASP A 26 38.01 -36.28 -33.81
CA ASP A 26 37.53 -37.05 -34.92
C ASP A 26 37.58 -38.55 -34.52
N LEU A 27 36.46 -39.22 -34.42
CA LEU A 27 36.35 -40.63 -34.05
C LEU A 27 36.96 -41.57 -35.10
N GLU A 28 37.03 -41.11 -36.38
CA GLU A 28 37.64 -41.90 -37.45
C GLU A 28 39.18 -42.06 -37.29
N CYS A 29 39.80 -41.17 -36.48
CA CYS A 29 41.21 -41.25 -36.14
C CYS A 29 41.54 -42.29 -35.03
N LEU A 30 40.49 -42.87 -34.40
CA LEU A 30 40.62 -43.86 -33.32
C LEU A 30 40.33 -45.26 -33.82
N ASP A 31 40.99 -46.25 -33.20
CA ASP A 31 40.62 -47.64 -33.40
C ASP A 31 39.23 -47.92 -32.82
N GLU A 32 38.49 -48.87 -33.41
CA GLU A 32 37.10 -49.22 -33.06
C GLU A 32 36.90 -49.47 -31.56
N SER A 33 37.89 -50.10 -30.91
CA SER A 33 37.92 -50.39 -29.47
C SER A 33 37.89 -49.14 -28.60
N PHE A 34 38.33 -47.97 -29.10
CA PHE A 34 38.34 -46.68 -28.39
C PHE A 34 37.16 -45.76 -28.73
N HIS A 35 36.32 -46.11 -29.71
CA HIS A 35 35.21 -45.25 -30.13
C HIS A 35 34.23 -44.99 -28.99
N LYS A 36 33.92 -45.97 -28.13
CA LYS A 36 33.05 -45.73 -26.98
C LYS A 36 33.57 -44.67 -26.01
N LEU A 37 34.89 -44.72 -25.76
CA LEU A 37 35.54 -43.74 -24.89
C LEU A 37 35.57 -42.34 -25.56
N GLY A 38 35.88 -42.31 -26.85
CA GLY A 38 35.82 -41.07 -27.64
C GLY A 38 34.45 -40.41 -27.64
N MET A 39 33.37 -41.22 -27.86
CA MET A 39 32.00 -40.72 -27.77
C MET A 39 31.66 -40.22 -26.37
N GLY A 40 32.11 -40.92 -25.31
CA GLY A 40 31.93 -40.45 -23.93
C GLY A 40 32.60 -39.10 -23.66
N LEU A 41 33.82 -38.91 -24.16
CA LEU A 41 34.52 -37.62 -24.04
C LEU A 41 33.85 -36.51 -24.87
N GLN A 42 33.36 -36.81 -26.08
CA GLN A 42 32.57 -35.85 -26.86
C GLN A 42 31.27 -35.42 -26.13
N TYR A 43 30.60 -36.38 -25.47
CA TYR A 43 29.45 -36.07 -24.64
C TYR A 43 29.82 -35.17 -23.46
N LEU A 44 30.94 -35.46 -22.78
CA LEU A 44 31.47 -34.62 -21.70
C LEU A 44 31.81 -33.20 -22.17
N ASP A 45 32.49 -33.07 -23.31
CA ASP A 45 32.79 -31.78 -23.91
C ASP A 45 31.54 -30.95 -24.18
N LYS A 46 30.56 -31.57 -24.84
CA LYS A 46 29.25 -30.93 -25.07
C LYS A 46 28.58 -30.46 -23.78
N ALA A 47 28.52 -31.34 -22.78
CA ALA A 47 27.88 -31.03 -21.49
C ALA A 47 28.61 -29.89 -20.75
N MET A 48 29.94 -29.86 -20.80
CA MET A 48 30.74 -28.79 -20.20
C MET A 48 30.57 -27.44 -20.93
N LYS A 49 30.52 -27.44 -22.26
CA LYS A 49 30.24 -26.24 -23.06
C LYS A 49 28.87 -25.66 -22.76
N GLU A 50 27.85 -26.49 -22.71
CA GLU A 50 26.49 -26.09 -22.34
C GLU A 50 26.45 -25.51 -20.91
N MET A 51 27.10 -26.18 -19.94
CA MET A 51 27.13 -25.70 -18.54
C MET A 51 27.86 -24.35 -18.45
N LYS A 52 28.99 -24.18 -19.15
CA LYS A 52 29.79 -22.96 -19.19
C LYS A 52 28.99 -21.80 -19.79
N HIS A 53 28.29 -22.03 -20.91
CA HIS A 53 27.44 -21.03 -21.53
C HIS A 53 26.26 -20.66 -20.61
N TYR A 54 25.57 -21.65 -20.06
CA TYR A 54 24.41 -21.45 -19.18
C TYR A 54 24.79 -20.68 -17.90
N SER A 55 25.88 -21.08 -17.24
CA SER A 55 26.36 -20.37 -16.05
C SER A 55 26.80 -18.94 -16.34
N ALA A 56 27.46 -18.70 -17.51
CA ALA A 56 27.85 -17.36 -17.93
C ALA A 56 26.64 -16.42 -18.16
N GLU A 57 25.59 -16.93 -18.78
CA GLU A 57 24.37 -16.13 -19.00
C GLU A 57 23.64 -15.83 -17.69
N ILE A 58 23.51 -16.80 -16.78
CA ILE A 58 22.92 -16.57 -15.45
C ILE A 58 23.76 -15.53 -14.69
N SER A 59 25.08 -15.61 -14.76
CA SER A 59 25.98 -14.66 -14.07
C SER A 59 25.87 -13.23 -14.58
N LYS A 60 25.46 -13.04 -15.84
CA LYS A 60 25.13 -11.72 -16.43
C LYS A 60 23.72 -11.23 -16.05
N GLY A 61 22.94 -12.02 -15.32
CA GLY A 61 21.55 -11.72 -14.98
C GLY A 61 20.54 -12.05 -16.09
N ASN A 62 20.95 -12.78 -17.15
CA ASN A 62 20.03 -13.25 -18.18
C ASN A 62 19.22 -14.45 -17.67
N LEU A 63 18.12 -14.18 -17.00
CA LEU A 63 17.22 -15.19 -16.47
C LEU A 63 16.15 -15.67 -17.47
N SER A 64 16.22 -15.21 -18.73
CA SER A 64 15.35 -15.72 -19.79
C SER A 64 15.99 -16.82 -20.63
N ILE A 65 17.24 -17.19 -20.32
CA ILE A 65 17.94 -18.27 -21.02
C ILE A 65 17.22 -19.60 -20.83
N GLU A 66 17.17 -20.39 -21.89
CA GLU A 66 16.61 -21.75 -21.85
C GLU A 66 17.57 -22.70 -21.13
N ALA A 67 17.06 -23.48 -20.19
CA ALA A 67 17.87 -24.41 -19.43
C ALA A 67 18.32 -25.58 -20.33
N PRO A 68 19.57 -26.08 -20.19
CA PRO A 68 20.05 -27.27 -20.89
C PRO A 68 19.14 -28.49 -20.68
N GLY A 69 19.16 -29.44 -21.62
CA GLY A 69 18.37 -30.65 -21.58
C GLY A 69 18.55 -31.46 -20.28
N ARG A 70 17.64 -32.40 -20.03
CA ARG A 70 17.67 -33.27 -18.82
C ARG A 70 18.87 -34.23 -18.81
N ASP A 71 19.43 -34.47 -19.98
CA ASP A 71 20.61 -35.32 -20.19
C ASP A 71 21.90 -34.67 -19.66
N ASN A 72 21.92 -33.34 -19.51
CA ASN A 72 23.08 -32.68 -18.93
C ASN A 72 22.96 -32.58 -17.39
N PHE A 73 23.42 -33.62 -16.69
CA PHE A 73 23.43 -33.72 -15.24
C PHE A 73 24.34 -32.69 -14.54
N LEU A 74 25.37 -32.14 -15.25
CA LEU A 74 26.27 -31.11 -14.70
C LEU A 74 25.53 -29.79 -14.41
N CYS A 75 24.40 -29.58 -15.06
CA CYS A 75 23.62 -28.34 -14.91
C CYS A 75 22.50 -28.42 -13.86
N GLU A 76 22.31 -29.54 -13.15
CA GLU A 76 21.18 -29.73 -12.23
C GLU A 76 21.13 -28.63 -11.15
N ASN A 77 22.25 -28.39 -10.46
CA ASN A 77 22.33 -27.36 -9.43
C ASN A 77 22.15 -25.94 -10.01
N LEU A 78 22.69 -25.70 -11.22
CA LEU A 78 22.52 -24.42 -11.91
C LEU A 78 21.05 -24.17 -12.32
N LYS A 79 20.32 -25.22 -12.73
CA LYS A 79 18.90 -25.14 -13.03
C LYS A 79 18.08 -24.78 -11.77
N ASN A 80 18.44 -25.34 -10.63
CA ASN A 80 17.80 -25.00 -9.35
C ASN A 80 18.09 -23.56 -8.95
N ILE A 81 19.34 -23.09 -9.07
CA ILE A 81 19.73 -21.70 -8.83
C ILE A 81 18.95 -20.77 -9.76
N HIS A 82 18.89 -21.09 -11.07
CA HIS A 82 18.17 -20.31 -12.05
C HIS A 82 16.67 -20.22 -11.72
N ALA A 83 16.02 -21.34 -11.38
CA ALA A 83 14.62 -21.35 -10.97
C ALA A 83 14.37 -20.49 -9.73
N ASN A 84 15.25 -20.58 -8.72
CA ASN A 84 15.17 -19.76 -7.52
C ASN A 84 15.32 -18.27 -7.82
N LEU A 85 16.27 -17.89 -8.68
CA LEU A 85 16.47 -16.50 -9.10
C LEU A 85 15.26 -15.94 -9.89
N ASN A 86 14.67 -16.75 -10.77
CA ASN A 86 13.45 -16.37 -11.49
C ASN A 86 12.28 -16.13 -10.53
N HIS A 87 12.06 -17.06 -9.58
CA HIS A 87 11.00 -16.92 -8.60
C HIS A 87 11.20 -15.69 -7.72
N LEU A 88 12.44 -15.48 -7.26
CA LEU A 88 12.81 -14.30 -6.47
C LEU A 88 12.57 -12.99 -7.24
N THR A 89 12.97 -12.97 -8.52
CA THR A 89 12.75 -11.81 -9.39
C THR A 89 11.25 -11.51 -9.54
N TRP A 90 10.43 -12.54 -9.67
CA TRP A 90 8.98 -12.39 -9.73
C TRP A 90 8.43 -11.82 -8.41
N GLN A 91 8.83 -12.37 -7.25
CA GLN A 91 8.42 -11.87 -5.94
C GLN A 91 8.84 -10.41 -5.73
N ALA A 92 10.09 -10.06 -6.07
CA ALA A 92 10.56 -8.68 -5.99
C ALA A 92 9.74 -7.72 -6.87
N LYS A 93 9.33 -8.17 -8.06
CA LYS A 93 8.44 -7.39 -8.94
C LYS A 93 7.03 -7.23 -8.36
N GLN A 94 6.50 -8.19 -7.59
CA GLN A 94 5.23 -8.03 -6.89
C GLN A 94 5.35 -7.01 -5.76
N VAL A 95 6.42 -7.11 -4.93
CA VAL A 95 6.71 -6.13 -3.87
C VAL A 95 6.83 -4.71 -4.46
N ALA A 96 7.53 -4.57 -5.60
CA ALA A 96 7.65 -3.28 -6.29
C ALA A 96 6.32 -2.71 -6.83
N LYS A 97 5.26 -3.51 -6.90
CA LYS A 97 3.89 -3.10 -7.26
C LYS A 97 2.99 -2.86 -6.03
N GLY A 98 3.56 -2.94 -4.82
CA GLY A 98 2.82 -2.78 -3.58
C GLY A 98 2.24 -4.08 -3.00
N ASP A 99 2.52 -5.25 -3.58
CA ASP A 99 2.12 -6.52 -2.99
C ASP A 99 3.17 -7.01 -1.98
N TYR A 100 3.03 -6.57 -0.75
CA TYR A 100 3.89 -6.94 0.37
C TYR A 100 3.53 -8.28 1.02
N SER A 101 2.58 -9.04 0.47
CA SER A 101 2.25 -10.39 0.96
C SER A 101 3.29 -11.45 0.60
N GLN A 102 4.25 -11.10 -0.26
CA GLN A 102 5.28 -11.98 -0.75
C GLN A 102 6.29 -12.34 0.34
N SER A 103 6.61 -13.63 0.46
CA SER A 103 7.65 -14.12 1.37
C SER A 103 8.56 -15.14 0.70
N VAL A 104 9.84 -15.14 1.06
CA VAL A 104 10.87 -16.06 0.57
C VAL A 104 11.29 -16.97 1.71
N SER A 105 11.44 -18.30 1.46
CA SER A 105 11.80 -19.28 2.49
C SER A 105 12.94 -20.24 2.09
N TYR A 106 13.47 -20.09 0.87
CA TYR A 106 14.37 -21.08 0.26
C TYR A 106 15.78 -20.58 -0.05
N MET A 107 16.12 -19.35 0.35
CA MET A 107 17.43 -18.71 0.05
C MET A 107 18.25 -18.39 1.32
N GLY A 108 18.00 -19.09 2.44
CA GLY A 108 18.75 -18.88 3.68
C GLY A 108 18.71 -17.43 4.17
N GLU A 109 19.87 -16.86 4.51
CA GLU A 109 20.01 -15.47 5.02
C GLU A 109 19.39 -14.41 4.09
N PHE A 110 19.41 -14.66 2.78
CA PHE A 110 18.75 -13.76 1.83
C PHE A 110 17.24 -13.72 2.05
N SER A 111 16.61 -14.88 2.36
CA SER A 111 15.17 -14.94 2.67
C SER A 111 14.82 -14.07 3.88
N GLU A 112 15.63 -14.14 4.94
CA GLU A 112 15.43 -13.32 6.13
C GLU A 112 15.53 -11.83 5.81
N ALA A 113 16.59 -11.42 5.11
CA ALA A 113 16.79 -10.03 4.71
C ALA A 113 15.67 -9.51 3.80
N PHE A 114 15.22 -10.32 2.82
CA PHE A 114 14.13 -9.95 1.93
C PHE A 114 12.81 -9.79 2.68
N ASN A 115 12.48 -10.71 3.58
CA ASN A 115 11.24 -10.66 4.36
C ASN A 115 11.23 -9.48 5.34
N ILE A 116 12.38 -9.17 5.97
CA ILE A 116 12.53 -7.97 6.82
C ILE A 116 12.32 -6.69 6.00
N MET A 117 12.97 -6.59 4.83
CA MET A 117 12.82 -5.44 3.93
C MET A 117 11.37 -5.25 3.48
N THR A 118 10.70 -6.32 3.07
CA THR A 118 9.30 -6.28 2.63
C THR A 118 8.38 -5.81 3.75
N LYS A 119 8.61 -6.30 4.98
CA LYS A 119 7.87 -5.86 6.15
C LYS A 119 8.07 -4.37 6.45
N GLN A 120 9.32 -3.90 6.41
CA GLN A 120 9.64 -2.48 6.63
C GLN A 120 9.03 -1.56 5.56
N LEU A 121 9.00 -2.01 4.29
CA LEU A 121 8.35 -1.26 3.21
C LEU A 121 6.85 -1.14 3.46
N LYS A 122 6.19 -2.22 3.87
CA LYS A 122 4.76 -2.22 4.21
C LYS A 122 4.46 -1.27 5.37
N GLU A 123 5.20 -1.38 6.48
CA GLU A 123 5.04 -0.51 7.65
C GLU A 123 5.24 0.96 7.27
N ARG A 124 6.22 1.24 6.41
CA ARG A 124 6.50 2.61 5.95
C ARG A 124 5.40 3.18 5.05
N GLU A 125 4.81 2.36 4.19
CA GLU A 125 3.68 2.78 3.35
C GLU A 125 2.44 3.06 4.20
N GLU A 126 2.12 2.17 5.16
CA GLU A 126 1.03 2.37 6.11
C GLU A 126 1.20 3.66 6.95
N GLU A 127 2.42 3.95 7.42
CA GLU A 127 2.75 5.20 8.12
C GLU A 127 2.54 6.44 7.21
N LEU A 128 2.99 6.37 5.96
CA LEU A 128 2.81 7.46 5.00
C LEU A 128 1.34 7.70 4.65
N GLU A 129 0.54 6.65 4.51
CA GLU A 129 -0.91 6.74 4.33
C GLU A 129 -1.59 7.38 5.55
N GLU A 130 -1.23 6.95 6.76
CA GLU A 130 -1.75 7.57 7.98
C GLU A 130 -1.38 9.06 8.08
N GLU A 131 -0.14 9.41 7.80
CA GLU A 131 0.27 10.82 7.80
C GLU A 131 -0.42 11.65 6.72
N ALA A 132 -0.67 11.07 5.54
CA ALA A 132 -1.30 11.76 4.41
C ALA A 132 -2.81 11.98 4.61
N TYR A 133 -3.52 11.04 5.22
CA TYR A 133 -4.98 11.02 5.23
C TYR A 133 -5.63 11.15 6.60
N ARG A 134 -4.86 11.15 7.69
CA ARG A 134 -5.40 11.24 9.04
C ARG A 134 -5.00 12.53 9.76
N ASP A 135 -5.90 13.02 10.63
CA ASP A 135 -5.59 14.07 11.58
C ASP A 135 -4.85 13.48 12.80
N LYS A 136 -3.67 14.01 13.09
CA LYS A 136 -2.75 13.47 14.12
C LYS A 136 -3.31 13.48 15.54
N LEU A 137 -4.20 14.44 15.86
CA LEU A 137 -4.80 14.52 17.19
C LEU A 137 -5.97 13.57 17.35
N THR A 138 -6.84 13.55 16.36
CA THR A 138 -8.15 12.89 16.47
C THR A 138 -8.21 11.50 15.85
N GLY A 139 -7.24 11.16 14.98
CA GLY A 139 -7.17 9.87 14.27
C GLY A 139 -8.31 9.65 13.25
N ILE A 140 -9.19 10.64 13.03
CA ILE A 140 -10.16 10.62 11.93
C ILE A 140 -9.50 11.09 10.64
N GLY A 141 -10.23 11.07 9.52
CA GLY A 141 -9.72 11.66 8.27
C GLY A 141 -9.35 13.13 8.41
N ASN A 142 -8.42 13.58 7.60
CA ASN A 142 -8.05 14.99 7.49
C ASN A 142 -8.68 15.67 6.24
N ARG A 143 -8.38 16.94 6.01
CA ARG A 143 -8.85 17.70 4.83
C ARG A 143 -8.45 17.05 3.51
N HIS A 144 -7.26 16.42 3.44
CA HIS A 144 -6.79 15.77 2.22
C HIS A 144 -7.65 14.54 1.87
N LEU A 145 -7.95 13.69 2.86
CA LEU A 145 -8.87 12.56 2.69
C LEU A 145 -10.26 13.03 2.23
N PHE A 146 -10.75 14.17 2.77
CA PHE A 146 -12.03 14.72 2.34
C PHE A 146 -12.04 15.04 0.85
N HIS A 147 -11.04 15.77 0.35
CA HIS A 147 -10.97 16.15 -1.07
C HIS A 147 -10.91 14.92 -1.98
N GLU A 148 -10.03 13.96 -1.69
CA GLU A 148 -9.89 12.76 -2.50
C GLU A 148 -11.18 11.92 -2.55
N ARG A 149 -11.81 11.71 -1.40
CA ARG A 149 -13.05 10.91 -1.31
C ARG A 149 -14.24 11.66 -1.90
N ALA A 150 -14.36 12.94 -1.65
CA ALA A 150 -15.47 13.74 -2.16
C ALA A 150 -15.44 13.86 -3.69
N GLU A 151 -14.28 13.97 -4.34
CA GLU A 151 -14.17 13.92 -5.80
C GLU A 151 -14.70 12.61 -6.37
N THR A 152 -14.33 11.49 -5.74
CA THR A 152 -14.83 10.15 -6.14
C THR A 152 -16.35 10.06 -5.96
N MET A 153 -16.87 10.56 -4.84
CA MET A 153 -18.30 10.56 -4.53
C MET A 153 -19.10 11.39 -5.52
N LEU A 154 -18.62 12.59 -5.88
CA LEU A 154 -19.25 13.43 -6.88
C LEU A 154 -19.33 12.75 -8.24
N ALA A 155 -18.30 11.98 -8.60
CA ALA A 155 -18.25 11.24 -9.86
C ALA A 155 -19.24 10.06 -9.91
N THR A 156 -19.65 9.46 -8.78
CA THR A 156 -20.60 8.34 -8.75
C THR A 156 -22.05 8.78 -8.94
N GLY A 157 -22.37 10.07 -8.68
CA GLY A 157 -23.72 10.59 -8.78
C GLY A 157 -24.70 10.01 -7.75
N GLU A 158 -24.22 9.42 -6.67
CA GLU A 158 -25.03 8.89 -5.58
C GLU A 158 -25.65 10.01 -4.73
N LYS A 159 -26.73 9.70 -4.04
CA LYS A 159 -27.32 10.61 -3.06
C LYS A 159 -26.44 10.71 -1.84
N ILE A 160 -25.99 11.93 -1.51
CA ILE A 160 -25.04 12.20 -0.45
C ILE A 160 -25.56 13.34 0.43
N VAL A 161 -25.37 13.21 1.74
CA VAL A 161 -25.67 14.28 2.71
C VAL A 161 -24.40 14.67 3.44
N PHE A 162 -24.07 15.96 3.38
CA PHE A 162 -22.91 16.55 4.05
C PHE A 162 -23.38 17.31 5.29
N CYS A 163 -22.63 17.17 6.39
CA CYS A 163 -22.77 17.99 7.57
C CYS A 163 -21.42 18.64 7.91
N TYR A 164 -21.38 19.94 7.80
CA TYR A 164 -20.25 20.73 8.26
C TYR A 164 -20.48 21.13 9.72
N CYS A 165 -19.48 20.95 10.57
CA CYS A 165 -19.58 21.19 12.00
C CYS A 165 -18.42 22.10 12.47
N ASP A 166 -18.72 22.96 13.44
CA ASP A 166 -17.75 23.84 14.09
C ASP A 166 -17.98 23.73 15.62
N LEU A 167 -16.91 23.41 16.37
CA LEU A 167 -16.99 23.33 17.82
C LEU A 167 -17.08 24.73 18.43
N ASP A 168 -18.19 24.99 19.11
CA ASP A 168 -18.33 26.26 19.81
C ASP A 168 -17.38 26.32 21.02
N HIS A 169 -16.87 27.49 21.29
CA HIS A 169 -16.08 27.80 22.50
C HIS A 169 -14.70 27.12 22.62
N LEU A 170 -14.16 26.44 21.61
CA LEU A 170 -12.82 25.81 21.70
C LEU A 170 -11.73 26.81 22.10
N LYS A 171 -11.77 28.03 21.55
CA LYS A 171 -10.84 29.08 21.95
C LYS A 171 -10.96 29.44 23.44
N TYR A 172 -12.17 29.56 23.96
CA TYR A 172 -12.41 29.83 25.37
C TYR A 172 -11.84 28.70 26.23
N VAL A 173 -12.06 27.45 25.86
CA VAL A 173 -11.52 26.28 26.58
C VAL A 173 -9.99 26.32 26.59
N ASN A 174 -9.36 26.56 25.45
CA ASN A 174 -7.91 26.69 25.33
C ASN A 174 -7.35 27.82 26.22
N ASP A 175 -7.96 28.99 26.19
CA ASP A 175 -7.49 30.19 26.89
C ASP A 175 -7.65 30.08 28.42
N HIS A 176 -8.68 29.38 28.92
CA HIS A 176 -8.99 29.28 30.35
C HIS A 176 -8.53 27.97 31.00
N PHE A 177 -8.53 26.85 30.26
CA PHE A 177 -8.22 25.51 30.80
C PHE A 177 -6.99 24.89 30.15
N GLY A 178 -6.37 25.58 29.17
CA GLY A 178 -5.17 25.13 28.49
C GLY A 178 -5.44 24.20 27.30
N HIS A 179 -4.43 24.09 26.41
CA HIS A 179 -4.53 23.33 25.16
C HIS A 179 -4.83 21.83 25.35
N GLN A 180 -4.36 21.22 26.45
CA GLN A 180 -4.67 19.82 26.74
C GLN A 180 -6.15 19.58 26.97
N GLU A 181 -6.86 20.55 27.55
CA GLU A 181 -8.31 20.45 27.75
C GLU A 181 -9.05 20.72 26.44
N GLY A 182 -8.54 21.63 25.60
CA GLY A 182 -9.04 21.80 24.23
C GLY A 182 -8.90 20.54 23.38
N ASP A 183 -7.77 19.83 23.52
CA ASP A 183 -7.56 18.55 22.83
C ASP A 183 -8.57 17.49 23.33
N ARG A 184 -8.84 17.40 24.64
CA ARG A 184 -9.88 16.51 25.19
C ARG A 184 -11.26 16.88 24.69
N TYR A 185 -11.56 18.17 24.54
CA TYR A 185 -12.81 18.64 24.01
C TYR A 185 -13.02 18.20 22.56
N LEU A 186 -11.99 18.30 21.72
CA LEU A 186 -11.96 17.80 20.35
C LEU A 186 -12.16 16.27 20.29
N LEU A 187 -11.42 15.52 21.11
CA LEU A 187 -11.52 14.07 21.17
C LEU A 187 -12.89 13.59 21.63
N HIS A 188 -13.48 14.25 22.64
CA HIS A 188 -14.83 13.93 23.11
C HIS A 188 -15.89 14.14 22.01
N PHE A 189 -15.78 15.21 21.22
CA PHE A 189 -16.64 15.42 20.05
C PHE A 189 -16.49 14.28 19.04
N VAL A 190 -15.27 13.90 18.73
CA VAL A 190 -14.96 12.82 17.78
C VAL A 190 -15.54 11.49 18.25
N GLU A 191 -15.38 11.13 19.52
CA GLU A 191 -15.94 9.91 20.10
C GLU A 191 -17.48 9.93 20.04
N THR A 192 -18.11 11.06 20.39
CA THR A 192 -19.57 11.20 20.35
C THR A 192 -20.11 11.04 18.93
N VAL A 193 -19.45 11.64 17.92
CA VAL A 193 -19.85 11.48 16.52
C VAL A 193 -19.64 10.04 16.05
N LYS A 194 -18.46 9.45 16.29
CA LYS A 194 -18.14 8.06 15.90
C LYS A 194 -19.14 7.04 16.43
N ALA A 195 -19.61 7.22 17.66
CA ALA A 195 -20.61 6.34 18.26
C ALA A 195 -21.98 6.38 17.55
N ASN A 196 -22.24 7.41 16.73
CA ASN A 196 -23.52 7.66 16.07
C ASN A 196 -23.50 7.57 14.54
N ILE A 197 -22.35 7.30 13.92
CA ILE A 197 -22.20 7.10 12.48
C ILE A 197 -21.75 5.67 12.17
N ARG A 198 -21.90 5.23 10.92
CA ARG A 198 -21.49 3.89 10.48
C ARG A 198 -19.99 3.88 10.09
N PRO A 199 -19.31 2.71 10.16
CA PRO A 199 -17.91 2.60 9.74
C PRO A 199 -17.63 3.01 8.29
N GLY A 200 -18.65 2.97 7.41
CA GLY A 200 -18.53 3.38 6.01
C GLY A 200 -18.82 4.86 5.75
N ASP A 201 -19.31 5.60 6.75
CA ASP A 201 -19.51 7.04 6.64
C ASP A 201 -18.16 7.78 6.74
N LEU A 202 -18.00 8.85 5.97
CA LEU A 202 -16.77 9.64 6.02
C LEU A 202 -16.85 10.67 7.16
N PHE A 203 -15.86 10.68 8.04
CA PHE A 203 -15.73 11.68 9.09
C PHE A 203 -14.30 12.25 9.10
N VAL A 204 -14.20 13.55 8.91
CA VAL A 204 -12.90 14.26 8.75
C VAL A 204 -12.85 15.53 9.60
N ARG A 205 -11.63 15.89 10.00
CA ARG A 205 -11.31 17.19 10.55
C ARG A 205 -10.69 18.05 9.46
N LEU A 206 -11.31 19.20 9.19
CA LEU A 206 -10.86 20.11 8.13
C LEU A 206 -9.77 21.07 8.62
N GLY A 207 -9.75 21.33 9.93
CA GLY A 207 -8.74 22.14 10.61
C GLY A 207 -9.30 22.74 11.89
N GLY A 208 -8.48 23.10 12.86
CA GLY A 208 -8.91 23.75 14.10
C GLY A 208 -10.09 23.05 14.79
N ASP A 209 -11.23 23.71 14.80
CA ASP A 209 -12.53 23.32 15.35
C ASP A 209 -13.54 22.85 14.29
N GLU A 210 -13.12 22.74 13.02
CA GLU A 210 -13.97 22.43 11.86
C GLU A 210 -13.93 20.96 11.49
N PHE A 211 -15.11 20.35 11.32
CA PHE A 211 -15.28 18.95 10.96
C PHE A 211 -16.31 18.78 9.83
N CYS A 212 -16.20 17.69 9.09
CA CYS A 212 -17.18 17.30 8.10
C CYS A 212 -17.56 15.82 8.26
N VAL A 213 -18.87 15.54 8.24
CA VAL A 213 -19.42 14.17 8.18
C VAL A 213 -20.18 14.03 6.88
N VAL A 214 -19.92 12.93 6.17
CA VAL A 214 -20.62 12.60 4.92
C VAL A 214 -21.31 11.26 5.09
N LEU A 215 -22.65 11.26 4.91
CA LEU A 215 -23.46 10.05 4.96
C LEU A 215 -23.91 9.67 3.55
N PHE A 216 -23.78 8.39 3.25
CA PHE A 216 -24.20 7.80 1.98
C PHE A 216 -25.61 7.23 2.09
N ASN A 217 -26.38 7.33 0.99
CA ASN A 217 -27.73 6.77 0.90
C ASN A 217 -28.61 7.15 2.10
N CYS A 218 -28.54 8.41 2.46
CA CYS A 218 -29.24 9.01 3.60
C CYS A 218 -30.07 10.21 3.14
N SER A 219 -31.16 10.53 3.87
CA SER A 219 -31.90 11.77 3.64
C SER A 219 -31.42 12.88 4.58
N GLN A 220 -31.69 14.12 4.20
CA GLN A 220 -31.36 15.30 5.02
C GLN A 220 -32.11 15.23 6.38
N GLU A 221 -33.36 14.76 6.43
CA GLU A 221 -34.15 14.63 7.65
C GLU A 221 -33.49 13.62 8.61
N THR A 222 -33.02 12.47 8.09
CA THR A 222 -32.33 11.44 8.89
C THR A 222 -31.02 12.01 9.47
N MET A 223 -30.29 12.77 8.67
CA MET A 223 -29.07 13.44 9.12
C MET A 223 -29.37 14.48 10.21
N GLN A 224 -30.42 15.29 10.02
CA GLN A 224 -30.86 16.29 11.02
C GLN A 224 -31.24 15.66 12.35
N GLU A 225 -32.02 14.56 12.34
CA GLU A 225 -32.36 13.82 13.54
C GLU A 225 -31.11 13.25 14.23
N LYS A 226 -30.25 12.64 13.48
CA LYS A 226 -28.97 12.09 13.96
C LYS A 226 -28.10 13.17 14.63
N PHE A 227 -27.92 14.31 14.00
CA PHE A 227 -27.11 15.41 14.54
C PHE A 227 -27.76 16.10 15.75
N ARG A 228 -29.07 16.12 15.84
CA ARG A 228 -29.77 16.54 17.07
C ARG A 228 -29.41 15.63 18.24
N ASN A 229 -29.47 14.31 18.02
CA ASN A 229 -29.14 13.34 19.06
C ASN A 229 -27.66 13.43 19.46
N ILE A 230 -26.74 13.57 18.48
CA ILE A 230 -25.30 13.79 18.73
C ILE A 230 -25.10 15.06 19.56
N HIS A 231 -25.76 16.15 19.22
CA HIS A 231 -25.65 17.41 19.94
C HIS A 231 -26.15 17.29 21.40
N GLU A 232 -27.23 16.58 21.65
CA GLU A 232 -27.70 16.31 22.99
C GLU A 232 -26.76 15.41 23.80
N ALA A 233 -26.19 14.34 23.18
CA ALA A 233 -25.25 13.47 23.83
C ALA A 233 -23.96 14.23 24.18
N PHE A 234 -23.41 15.00 23.26
CA PHE A 234 -22.20 15.82 23.45
C PHE A 234 -22.34 16.83 24.59
N ARG A 235 -23.54 17.39 24.77
CA ARG A 235 -23.81 18.32 25.89
C ARG A 235 -23.92 17.62 27.24
N ARG A 236 -24.39 16.38 27.30
CA ARG A 236 -24.65 15.64 28.54
C ARG A 236 -23.41 14.94 29.07
N GLU A 237 -22.54 14.46 28.17
CA GLU A 237 -21.41 13.59 28.50
C GLU A 237 -20.12 14.39 28.67
N GLY A 238 -19.26 13.94 29.60
CA GLY A 238 -17.90 14.42 29.79
C GLY A 238 -17.72 15.38 30.96
N ALA A 239 -16.57 15.26 31.61
CA ALA A 239 -16.11 16.13 32.70
C ALA A 239 -15.63 17.47 32.13
N GLY A 240 -15.96 18.57 32.77
CA GLY A 240 -15.50 19.92 32.45
C GLY A 240 -16.54 20.99 32.87
N ASP A 241 -16.10 22.06 33.49
CA ASP A 241 -16.95 23.16 34.00
C ASP A 241 -17.25 24.21 32.90
N TYR A 242 -17.28 23.81 31.62
CA TYR A 242 -17.55 24.68 30.49
C TYR A 242 -18.67 24.13 29.60
N PRO A 243 -19.42 25.04 28.92
CA PRO A 243 -20.51 24.62 28.04
C PRO A 243 -19.95 23.88 26.82
N LYS A 244 -20.47 22.67 26.54
CA LYS A 244 -20.15 21.89 25.37
C LYS A 244 -21.24 22.04 24.32
N SER A 245 -20.87 22.54 23.16
CA SER A 245 -21.76 22.68 22.03
C SER A 245 -20.99 22.70 20.72
N PHE A 246 -21.67 22.43 19.63
CA PHE A 246 -21.20 22.63 18.29
C PHE A 246 -22.31 23.17 17.41
N SER A 247 -21.93 23.96 16.42
CA SER A 247 -22.83 24.45 15.39
C SER A 247 -22.68 23.57 14.15
N TYR A 248 -23.75 23.38 13.37
CA TYR A 248 -23.67 22.54 12.17
C TYR A 248 -24.60 23.03 11.06
N GLY A 249 -24.19 22.78 9.81
CA GLY A 249 -24.96 22.99 8.60
C GLY A 249 -25.06 21.70 7.80
N ILE A 250 -26.27 21.34 7.36
CA ILE A 250 -26.53 20.12 6.59
C ILE A 250 -26.99 20.51 5.20
N ILE A 251 -26.33 19.94 4.17
CA ILE A 251 -26.72 20.02 2.77
C ILE A 251 -26.90 18.63 2.18
N GLU A 252 -27.93 18.46 1.36
CA GLU A 252 -28.18 17.25 0.59
C GLU A 252 -27.79 17.48 -0.86
N LEU A 253 -27.01 16.57 -1.42
CA LEU A 253 -26.73 16.49 -2.85
C LEU A 253 -27.60 15.37 -3.44
N PRO A 254 -28.56 15.70 -4.32
CA PRO A 254 -29.36 14.69 -5.01
C PRO A 254 -28.51 13.89 -6.01
N GLU A 255 -29.03 12.76 -6.49
CA GLU A 255 -28.35 11.87 -7.47
C GLU A 255 -27.86 12.58 -8.74
N ARG A 256 -28.45 13.71 -9.09
CA ARG A 256 -28.00 14.58 -10.18
C ARG A 256 -27.86 16.00 -9.63
N HIS A 257 -26.65 16.49 -9.59
CA HIS A 257 -26.31 17.82 -9.06
C HIS A 257 -25.35 18.56 -10.02
N ASP A 258 -25.44 19.87 -9.97
CA ASP A 258 -24.58 20.77 -10.78
C ASP A 258 -23.31 21.19 -10.04
N ILE A 259 -23.02 20.58 -8.86
CA ILE A 259 -21.83 20.87 -8.09
C ILE A 259 -20.62 20.23 -8.74
N VAL A 260 -19.60 21.05 -8.99
CA VAL A 260 -18.43 20.69 -9.80
C VAL A 260 -17.18 20.50 -8.93
N SER A 261 -17.17 20.99 -7.68
CA SER A 261 -16.00 20.90 -6.81
C SER A 261 -16.34 20.67 -5.33
N THR A 262 -15.39 20.09 -4.63
CA THR A 262 -15.44 19.86 -3.18
C THR A 262 -15.45 21.17 -2.40
N ASP A 263 -14.77 22.22 -2.89
CA ASP A 263 -14.74 23.53 -2.25
C ASP A 263 -16.11 24.20 -2.29
N GLU A 264 -16.86 24.03 -3.38
CA GLU A 264 -18.23 24.54 -3.49
C GLU A 264 -19.17 23.88 -2.45
N ILE A 265 -18.98 22.57 -2.18
CA ILE A 265 -19.73 21.84 -1.16
C ILE A 265 -19.43 22.44 0.22
N LEU A 266 -18.15 22.57 0.55
CA LEU A 266 -17.72 23.12 1.84
C LEU A 266 -18.26 24.54 2.03
N GLN A 267 -18.17 25.40 1.01
CA GLN A 267 -18.68 26.77 1.07
C GLN A 267 -20.19 26.78 1.33
N ARG A 268 -20.98 26.02 0.60
CA ARG A 268 -22.44 25.94 0.82
C ARG A 268 -22.81 25.40 2.21
N ALA A 269 -22.09 24.41 2.70
CA ALA A 269 -22.31 23.84 4.01
C ALA A 269 -21.93 24.82 5.14
N ASP A 270 -20.85 25.59 4.97
CA ASP A 270 -20.43 26.64 5.87
C ASP A 270 -21.47 27.78 5.93
N GLU A 271 -22.01 28.23 4.80
CA GLU A 271 -23.06 29.23 4.74
C GLU A 271 -24.30 28.80 5.57
N VAL A 272 -24.73 27.56 5.42
CA VAL A 272 -25.87 26.98 6.20
C VAL A 272 -25.51 26.89 7.69
N MET A 273 -24.31 26.49 8.05
CA MET A 273 -23.84 26.43 9.43
C MET A 273 -23.78 27.85 10.04
N TYR A 274 -23.27 28.82 9.32
CA TYR A 274 -23.19 30.19 9.79
C TYR A 274 -24.57 30.78 10.08
N GLU A 275 -25.57 30.53 9.24
CA GLU A 275 -26.97 30.91 9.50
C GLU A 275 -27.52 30.24 10.77
N TYR A 276 -27.22 28.97 10.98
CA TYR A 276 -27.60 28.23 12.19
C TYR A 276 -26.95 28.88 13.44
N LYS A 277 -25.64 29.14 13.38
CA LYS A 277 -24.85 29.77 14.46
C LYS A 277 -25.43 31.15 14.84
N ARG A 278 -25.80 31.96 13.83
CA ARG A 278 -26.42 33.27 14.04
C ARG A 278 -27.77 33.18 14.75
N LYS A 279 -28.65 32.30 14.31
CA LYS A 279 -29.99 32.08 14.93
C LYS A 279 -29.90 31.62 16.39
N HIS A 280 -28.93 30.76 16.70
CA HIS A 280 -28.71 30.28 18.07
C HIS A 280 -28.10 31.35 18.98
N LYS A 281 -27.18 32.15 18.50
CA LYS A 281 -26.63 33.27 19.24
C LYS A 281 -27.68 34.32 19.59
N GLU A 282 -28.57 34.66 18.67
CA GLU A 282 -29.69 35.59 18.92
C GLU A 282 -30.68 35.01 19.97
N LYS A 283 -30.93 33.71 19.93
CA LYS A 283 -31.79 33.00 20.90
C LYS A 283 -31.16 32.96 22.29
N TYR A 284 -29.89 32.78 22.39
CA TYR A 284 -29.11 32.83 23.64
C TYR A 284 -29.08 34.24 24.24
N LEU A 285 -28.84 35.28 23.45
CA LEU A 285 -28.87 36.67 23.92
C LEU A 285 -30.26 37.07 24.44
N LYS A 286 -31.35 36.68 23.76
CA LYS A 286 -32.74 36.89 24.24
C LYS A 286 -33.11 36.14 25.53
N GLN A 287 -32.34 35.08 25.89
CA GLN A 287 -32.52 34.35 27.18
C GLN A 287 -31.76 35.02 28.32
N LEU A 288 -30.68 35.76 28.03
CA LEU A 288 -29.89 36.52 29.00
C LEU A 288 -30.54 37.86 29.33
N GLU A 289 -31.45 38.39 28.49
CA GLU A 289 -32.20 39.64 28.70
C GLU A 289 -33.51 39.45 29.46
N LYS A 290 -33.84 38.22 29.82
CA LYS A 290 -35.00 37.84 30.65
C LYS A 290 -34.58 37.41 32.06
#